data_9194f0879a6259c7f7dbe456fb9be7c2
#
_entry.id   9194f0879a6259c7f7dbe456fb9be7c2
#
_cell.length_a   1.000
_cell.length_b   1.000
_cell.length_c   1.000
_cell.angle_alpha   90.00
_cell.angle_beta   90.00
_cell.angle_gamma   90.00
#
_symmetry.space_group_name_H-M   'P 1'
#
loop_
_entity.id
_entity.type
_entity.pdbx_description
1 polymer ?
#
loop_
_entity_poly.entity_id
_entity_poly.type
_entity_poly.pdbx_seq_one_letter_code
_entity_poly.pdbx_strand_id
1 'polypeptide(L)'
;LPYINNNYDFAEMASEMLGELNVSHTGCRFGGTGSTLATASLGVFFDDTYEGDGLKIKEIMKGSPLETSKKEIEPGYIIKAIDGQEIKAGQDYYPLLDGKAGRYTRLTISKKGKEFDITIKPISQGTENGLLYKRWIERNRQIVDKLSNNRIAYVHIKAMDAASFQTLYKELMSDENRNKEAVI
;
A
#
# COMPACT_ATOMS: atom_id res chain seq x y z
N LEU A 1 -26.61 -9.87 29.08
CA LEU A 1 -25.56 -10.15 28.08
C LEU A 1 -24.20 -10.08 28.76
N PRO A 2 -23.79 -11.10 29.56
CA PRO A 2 -22.66 -11.02 30.47
C PRO A 2 -21.29 -10.99 29.77
N TYR A 3 -21.24 -11.26 28.46
CA TYR A 3 -19.99 -11.35 27.69
C TYR A 3 -19.78 -10.19 26.70
N ILE A 4 -20.65 -9.16 26.70
CA ILE A 4 -20.54 -8.00 25.82
C ILE A 4 -19.97 -6.85 26.64
N ASN A 5 -18.72 -6.50 26.37
CA ASN A 5 -17.98 -5.46 27.11
C ASN A 5 -17.83 -4.16 26.29
N ASN A 6 -18.03 -4.23 24.98
CA ASN A 6 -17.85 -3.11 24.07
C ASN A 6 -18.72 -3.27 22.80
N ASN A 7 -18.68 -2.25 21.94
CA ASN A 7 -19.47 -2.25 20.71
C ASN A 7 -18.99 -3.27 19.66
N TYR A 8 -17.75 -3.73 19.72
CA TYR A 8 -17.24 -4.79 18.83
C TYR A 8 -17.87 -6.12 19.22
N ASP A 9 -17.88 -6.49 20.51
CA ASP A 9 -18.51 -7.70 21.02
C ASP A 9 -20.01 -7.70 20.68
N PHE A 10 -20.66 -6.53 20.80
CA PHE A 10 -22.06 -6.38 20.41
C PHE A 10 -22.30 -6.62 18.92
N ALA A 11 -21.43 -6.05 18.07
CA ALA A 11 -21.54 -6.21 16.61
C ALA A 11 -21.30 -7.66 16.19
N GLU A 12 -20.35 -8.35 16.83
CA GLU A 12 -20.08 -9.78 16.61
C GLU A 12 -21.31 -10.63 16.95
N MET A 13 -21.87 -10.47 18.15
CA MET A 13 -23.09 -11.17 18.55
C MET A 13 -24.25 -10.89 17.60
N ALA A 14 -24.45 -9.62 17.22
CA ALA A 14 -25.51 -9.26 16.27
C ALA A 14 -25.27 -9.86 14.88
N SER A 15 -24.00 -9.98 14.45
CA SER A 15 -23.63 -10.62 13.18
C SER A 15 -23.93 -12.12 13.21
N GLU A 16 -23.64 -12.81 14.31
CA GLU A 16 -24.00 -14.22 14.51
C GLU A 16 -25.50 -14.42 14.43
N MET A 17 -26.30 -13.59 15.15
CA MET A 17 -27.76 -13.65 15.08
C MET A 17 -28.30 -13.43 13.66
N LEU A 18 -27.71 -12.49 12.90
CA LEU A 18 -28.11 -12.25 11.52
C LEU A 18 -27.72 -13.40 10.59
N GLY A 19 -26.65 -14.14 10.92
CA GLY A 19 -26.25 -15.35 10.21
C GLY A 19 -27.30 -16.48 10.26
N GLU A 20 -28.06 -16.58 11.36
CA GLU A 20 -29.13 -17.54 11.53
C GLU A 20 -30.29 -17.32 10.54
N LEU A 21 -30.43 -16.12 9.97
CA LEU A 21 -31.50 -15.83 9.01
C LEU A 21 -31.28 -16.48 7.64
N ASN A 22 -30.14 -17.13 7.42
CA ASN A 22 -29.75 -17.77 6.16
C ASN A 22 -29.95 -16.87 4.91
N VAL A 23 -29.73 -15.56 5.08
CA VAL A 23 -29.82 -14.55 4.01
C VAL A 23 -28.42 -14.11 3.65
N SER A 24 -28.13 -14.09 2.34
CA SER A 24 -26.81 -13.66 1.82
C SER A 24 -26.52 -12.20 2.18
N HIS A 25 -25.27 -11.94 2.57
CA HIS A 25 -24.75 -10.59 2.87
C HIS A 25 -25.36 -9.88 4.09
N THR A 26 -25.93 -10.62 5.04
CA THR A 26 -26.32 -10.07 6.34
C THR A 26 -25.12 -10.04 7.30
N GLY A 27 -25.04 -9.02 8.11
CA GLY A 27 -24.00 -8.88 9.14
C GLY A 27 -24.10 -7.53 9.84
N CYS A 28 -23.51 -7.45 11.01
CA CYS A 28 -23.37 -6.23 11.80
C CYS A 28 -21.89 -5.91 11.98
N ARG A 29 -21.50 -4.65 11.81
CA ARG A 29 -20.13 -4.20 12.02
C ARG A 29 -20.13 -2.90 12.80
N PHE A 30 -19.26 -2.80 13.77
CA PHE A 30 -18.97 -1.55 14.43
C PHE A 30 -17.78 -0.87 13.75
N GLY A 31 -18.03 0.29 13.16
CA GLY A 31 -16.97 1.17 12.66
C GLY A 31 -16.42 1.96 13.83
N GLY A 32 -15.25 1.58 14.34
CA GLY A 32 -14.55 2.37 15.36
C GLY A 32 -14.25 3.78 14.85
N THR A 33 -14.24 4.75 15.74
CA THR A 33 -13.72 6.10 15.46
C THR A 33 -12.23 5.94 15.16
N GLY A 34 -11.84 6.12 13.89
CA GLY A 34 -10.44 6.04 13.49
C GLY A 34 -9.56 6.94 14.35
N SER A 35 -8.39 6.48 14.74
CA SER A 35 -7.42 7.31 15.46
C SER A 35 -7.09 8.54 14.63
N THR A 36 -7.15 9.72 15.24
CA THR A 36 -6.71 10.98 14.63
C THR A 36 -5.20 11.00 14.37
N LEU A 37 -4.47 10.05 14.93
CA LEU A 37 -3.01 9.88 14.84
C LEU A 37 -2.61 8.67 13.97
N ALA A 38 -3.36 8.39 12.91
CA ALA A 38 -2.99 7.33 11.98
C ALA A 38 -1.58 7.56 11.42
N THR A 39 -0.74 6.53 11.48
CA THR A 39 0.61 6.54 10.94
C THR A 39 0.56 6.64 9.42
N ALA A 40 1.34 7.55 8.86
CA ALA A 40 1.46 7.71 7.42
C ALA A 40 2.52 6.76 6.84
N SER A 41 2.44 6.52 5.53
CA SER A 41 3.41 5.72 4.80
C SER A 41 4.22 6.55 3.82
N LEU A 42 5.46 6.15 3.60
CA LEU A 42 6.34 6.68 2.58
C LEU A 42 6.17 5.98 1.22
N GLY A 43 5.40 4.88 1.19
CA GLY A 43 5.16 4.10 -0.01
C GLY A 43 6.39 3.34 -0.52
N VAL A 44 7.20 2.81 0.40
CA VAL A 44 8.43 2.07 0.11
C VAL A 44 8.54 0.82 0.97
N PHE A 45 9.33 -0.14 0.51
CA PHE A 45 9.80 -1.26 1.33
C PHE A 45 11.21 -0.98 1.80
N PHE A 46 11.48 -1.30 3.05
CA PHE A 46 12.82 -1.21 3.63
C PHE A 46 13.55 -2.55 3.60
N ASP A 47 14.86 -2.48 3.69
CA ASP A 47 15.75 -3.63 3.76
C ASP A 47 15.87 -4.06 5.23
N ASP A 48 15.14 -5.11 5.60
CA ASP A 48 15.09 -5.65 6.97
C ASP A 48 16.43 -6.23 7.45
N THR A 49 17.38 -6.42 6.53
CA THR A 49 18.72 -6.91 6.85
C THR A 49 19.72 -5.77 7.11
N TYR A 50 19.28 -4.51 6.97
CA TYR A 50 20.13 -3.36 7.20
C TYR A 50 20.20 -3.01 8.70
N GLU A 51 21.39 -3.10 9.28
CA GLU A 51 21.64 -2.88 10.72
C GLU A 51 22.20 -1.48 11.04
N GLY A 52 22.41 -0.63 10.05
CA GLY A 52 22.95 0.73 10.27
C GLY A 52 21.88 1.75 10.64
N ASP A 53 22.33 2.95 11.01
CA ASP A 53 21.44 4.08 11.29
C ASP A 53 20.62 4.47 10.05
N GLY A 54 19.32 4.73 10.25
CA GLY A 54 18.38 5.08 9.19
C GLY A 54 17.65 3.86 8.60
N LEU A 55 16.85 4.12 7.56
CA LEU A 55 16.03 3.13 6.88
C LEU A 55 16.53 2.98 5.45
N LYS A 56 17.12 1.84 5.12
CA LYS A 56 17.60 1.56 3.76
C LYS A 56 16.44 1.15 2.86
N ILE A 57 16.25 1.87 1.77
CA ILE A 57 15.18 1.61 0.80
C ILE A 57 15.53 0.36 0.01
N LYS A 58 14.63 -0.63 0.02
CA LYS A 58 14.73 -1.85 -0.78
C LYS A 58 13.96 -1.74 -2.09
N GLU A 59 12.76 -1.16 -2.04
CA GLU A 59 11.89 -0.98 -3.20
C GLU A 59 11.03 0.27 -3.02
N ILE A 60 10.80 0.99 -4.11
CA ILE A 60 9.91 2.16 -4.16
C ILE A 60 8.67 1.77 -4.95
N MET A 61 7.49 1.90 -4.35
CA MET A 61 6.24 1.57 -5.02
C MET A 61 5.89 2.62 -6.08
N LYS A 62 5.44 2.16 -7.23
CA LYS A 62 4.97 3.03 -8.33
C LYS A 62 3.79 3.89 -7.86
N GLY A 63 3.85 5.19 -8.09
CA GLY A 63 2.87 6.17 -7.61
C GLY A 63 3.09 6.62 -6.15
N SER A 64 4.18 6.20 -5.50
CA SER A 64 4.53 6.62 -4.14
C SER A 64 5.08 8.05 -4.10
N PRO A 65 5.07 8.70 -2.91
CA PRO A 65 5.65 10.04 -2.75
C PRO A 65 7.14 10.14 -3.09
N LEU A 66 7.89 9.05 -2.91
CA LEU A 66 9.32 9.03 -3.23
C LEU A 66 9.57 8.86 -4.73
N GLU A 67 8.75 8.04 -5.43
CA GLU A 67 8.85 7.90 -6.89
C GLU A 67 8.54 9.23 -7.59
N THR A 68 7.51 9.95 -7.12
CA THR A 68 7.08 11.22 -7.73
C THR A 68 7.84 12.43 -7.20
N SER A 69 8.88 12.23 -6.40
CA SER A 69 9.68 13.32 -5.84
C SER A 69 10.47 14.07 -6.92
N LYS A 70 10.79 15.36 -6.67
CA LYS A 70 11.59 16.16 -7.61
C LYS A 70 13.01 15.66 -7.80
N LYS A 71 13.56 14.95 -6.82
CA LYS A 71 14.88 14.32 -6.90
C LYS A 71 14.68 12.83 -7.09
N GLU A 72 15.44 12.27 -7.99
CA GLU A 72 15.44 10.83 -8.23
C GLU A 72 15.96 10.06 -7.01
N ILE A 73 15.11 9.22 -6.46
CA ILE A 73 15.42 8.34 -5.33
C ILE A 73 15.43 6.91 -5.85
N GLU A 74 16.42 6.14 -5.46
CA GLU A 74 16.65 4.77 -5.91
C GLU A 74 16.71 3.80 -4.74
N PRO A 75 16.40 2.52 -4.95
CA PRO A 75 16.74 1.46 -4.00
C PRO A 75 18.21 1.52 -3.58
N GLY A 76 18.46 1.27 -2.30
CA GLY A 76 19.78 1.37 -1.68
C GLY A 76 20.09 2.72 -1.04
N TYR A 77 19.30 3.77 -1.28
CA TYR A 77 19.41 5.02 -0.53
C TYR A 77 18.89 4.82 0.90
N ILE A 78 19.38 5.63 1.83
CA ILE A 78 19.04 5.52 3.26
C ILE A 78 18.33 6.78 3.71
N ILE A 79 17.16 6.65 4.32
CA ILE A 79 16.47 7.75 5.00
C ILE A 79 17.09 7.88 6.38
N LYS A 80 17.85 8.96 6.61
CA LYS A 80 18.59 9.20 7.85
C LYS A 80 17.76 9.93 8.90
N ALA A 81 16.85 10.81 8.48
CA ALA A 81 16.02 11.59 9.38
C ALA A 81 14.66 11.94 8.77
N ILE A 82 13.66 12.13 9.63
CA ILE A 82 12.32 12.63 9.30
C ILE A 82 12.10 13.91 10.10
N ASP A 83 11.83 15.03 9.42
CA ASP A 83 11.68 16.38 10.01
C ASP A 83 12.81 16.76 10.97
N GLY A 84 14.04 16.31 10.66
CA GLY A 84 15.23 16.58 11.46
C GLY A 84 15.45 15.64 12.64
N GLN A 85 14.55 14.69 12.88
CA GLN A 85 14.74 13.64 13.88
C GLN A 85 15.46 12.46 13.24
N GLU A 86 16.68 12.20 13.73
CA GLU A 86 17.50 11.08 13.25
C GLU A 86 16.87 9.74 13.61
N ILE A 87 17.03 8.77 12.74
CA ILE A 87 16.59 7.39 12.95
C ILE A 87 17.81 6.55 13.28
N LYS A 88 17.84 5.99 14.48
CA LYS A 88 18.91 5.10 14.92
C LYS A 88 18.62 3.65 14.59
N ALA A 89 19.66 2.84 14.49
CA ALA A 89 19.54 1.41 14.29
C ALA A 89 18.61 0.77 15.34
N GLY A 90 17.66 -0.04 14.89
CA GLY A 90 16.69 -0.70 15.76
C GLY A 90 15.61 0.21 16.38
N GLN A 91 15.60 1.49 16.04
CA GLN A 91 14.60 2.43 16.55
C GLN A 91 13.27 2.25 15.82
N ASP A 92 12.15 2.27 16.56
CA ASP A 92 10.82 2.41 16.01
C ASP A 92 10.65 3.82 15.39
N TYR A 93 10.51 3.87 14.09
CA TYR A 93 10.35 5.10 13.32
C TYR A 93 8.88 5.49 13.04
N TYR A 94 7.93 4.58 13.28
CA TYR A 94 6.52 4.82 12.99
C TYR A 94 5.96 6.07 13.68
N PRO A 95 6.31 6.37 14.95
CA PRO A 95 5.86 7.61 15.60
C PRO A 95 6.27 8.89 14.88
N LEU A 96 7.37 8.87 14.11
CA LEU A 96 7.81 10.01 13.31
C LEU A 96 6.89 10.30 12.11
N LEU A 97 6.01 9.35 11.76
CA LEU A 97 5.05 9.44 10.67
C LEU A 97 3.61 9.62 11.14
N ASP A 98 3.35 9.63 12.44
CA ASP A 98 2.01 9.80 12.99
C ASP A 98 1.41 11.14 12.61
N GLY A 99 0.19 11.10 12.06
CA GLY A 99 -0.54 12.29 11.60
C GLY A 99 0.08 13.04 10.42
N LYS A 100 1.07 12.46 9.72
CA LYS A 100 1.81 13.10 8.61
C LYS A 100 1.15 12.90 7.24
N ALA A 101 0.12 12.09 7.11
CA ALA A 101 -0.53 11.86 5.83
C ALA A 101 -1.00 13.18 5.17
N GLY A 102 -0.56 13.44 3.94
CA GLY A 102 -0.86 14.66 3.17
C GLY A 102 -0.14 15.93 3.64
N ARG A 103 0.68 15.88 4.69
CA ARG A 103 1.45 17.04 5.20
C ARG A 103 2.86 17.04 4.62
N TYR A 104 3.40 18.22 4.40
CA TYR A 104 4.80 18.36 3.98
C TYR A 104 5.73 17.84 5.07
N THR A 105 6.55 16.87 4.72
CA THR A 105 7.49 16.18 5.59
C THR A 105 8.86 16.20 4.94
N ARG A 106 9.87 16.65 5.67
CA ARG A 106 11.26 16.67 5.20
C ARG A 106 11.92 15.34 5.52
N LEU A 107 12.56 14.74 4.53
CA LEU A 107 13.38 13.55 4.68
C LEU A 107 14.83 13.91 4.37
N THR A 108 15.75 13.55 5.25
CA THR A 108 17.19 13.58 4.97
C THR A 108 17.61 12.24 4.40
N ILE A 109 18.05 12.24 3.15
CA ILE A 109 18.41 11.04 2.39
C ILE A 109 19.93 10.97 2.25
N SER A 110 20.50 9.80 2.47
CA SER A 110 21.93 9.51 2.21
C SER A 110 22.09 8.64 0.96
N LYS A 111 22.94 9.09 0.03
CA LYS A 111 23.40 8.36 -1.14
C LYS A 111 24.91 8.21 -1.05
N LYS A 112 25.41 7.00 -0.78
CA LYS A 112 26.87 6.73 -0.68
C LYS A 112 27.59 7.71 0.26
N GLY A 113 27.00 8.02 1.42
CA GLY A 113 27.58 8.90 2.42
C GLY A 113 27.37 10.41 2.18
N LYS A 114 26.82 10.82 1.05
CA LYS A 114 26.40 12.21 0.81
C LYS A 114 24.94 12.39 1.17
N GLU A 115 24.64 13.38 1.99
CA GLU A 115 23.28 13.66 2.45
C GLU A 115 22.66 14.84 1.71
N PHE A 116 21.35 14.76 1.54
CA PHE A 116 20.53 15.83 0.98
C PHE A 116 19.09 15.73 1.47
N ASP A 117 18.41 16.84 1.49
CA ASP A 117 17.01 16.90 1.90
C ASP A 117 16.06 16.85 0.70
N ILE A 118 14.93 16.19 0.91
CA ILE A 118 13.75 16.26 0.06
C ILE A 118 12.53 16.57 0.92
N THR A 119 11.50 17.14 0.31
CA THR A 119 10.20 17.34 0.96
C THR A 119 9.14 16.61 0.16
N ILE A 120 8.41 15.76 0.84
CA ILE A 120 7.32 14.95 0.27
C ILE A 120 6.04 15.12 1.09
N LYS A 121 4.96 14.53 0.63
CA LYS A 121 3.72 14.33 1.41
C LYS A 121 3.51 12.83 1.60
N PRO A 122 3.78 12.28 2.79
CA PRO A 122 3.46 10.90 3.10
C PRO A 122 1.98 10.60 2.81
N ILE A 123 1.68 9.37 2.48
CA ILE A 123 0.34 8.90 2.13
C ILE A 123 -0.36 8.23 3.31
N SER A 124 -1.69 8.14 3.24
CA SER A 124 -2.47 7.38 4.21
C SER A 124 -2.30 5.87 4.00
N GLN A 125 -2.58 5.08 5.04
CA GLN A 125 -2.62 3.62 4.96
C GLN A 125 -3.57 3.13 3.85
N GLY A 126 -4.73 3.78 3.68
CA GLY A 126 -5.67 3.43 2.61
C GLY A 126 -5.07 3.65 1.21
N THR A 127 -4.29 4.73 1.03
CA THR A 127 -3.58 4.99 -0.22
C THR A 127 -2.47 3.96 -0.45
N GLU A 128 -1.70 3.64 0.59
CA GLU A 128 -0.66 2.60 0.53
C GLU A 128 -1.24 1.25 0.13
N ASN A 129 -2.35 0.82 0.75
CA ASN A 129 -3.06 -0.41 0.40
C ASN A 129 -3.45 -0.42 -1.09
N GLY A 130 -3.84 0.74 -1.64
CA GLY A 130 -4.10 0.90 -3.08
C GLY A 130 -2.85 0.69 -3.95
N LEU A 131 -1.68 1.17 -3.50
CA LEU A 131 -0.41 0.96 -4.21
C LEU A 131 0.04 -0.51 -4.12
N LEU A 132 -0.08 -1.13 -2.96
CA LEU A 132 0.22 -2.55 -2.74
C LEU A 132 -0.64 -3.44 -3.64
N TYR A 133 -1.92 -3.13 -3.75
CA TYR A 133 -2.85 -3.85 -4.62
C TYR A 133 -2.47 -3.73 -6.10
N LYS A 134 -2.15 -2.52 -6.57
CA LYS A 134 -1.67 -2.30 -7.95
C LYS A 134 -0.37 -3.04 -8.22
N ARG A 135 0.57 -3.00 -7.27
CA ARG A 135 1.84 -3.73 -7.34
C ARG A 135 1.61 -5.24 -7.46
N TRP A 136 0.66 -5.79 -6.71
CA TRP A 136 0.29 -7.21 -6.77
C TRP A 136 -0.25 -7.59 -8.16
N ILE A 137 -1.16 -6.79 -8.74
CA ILE A 137 -1.67 -7.02 -10.10
C ILE A 137 -0.53 -7.00 -11.11
N GLU A 138 0.32 -5.99 -11.06
CA GLU A 138 1.44 -5.83 -11.98
C GLU A 138 2.44 -7.00 -11.89
N ARG A 139 2.73 -7.44 -10.68
CA ARG A 139 3.58 -8.60 -10.46
C ARG A 139 2.99 -9.89 -11.06
N ASN A 140 1.69 -10.11 -10.88
CA ASN A 140 1.02 -11.25 -11.49
C ASN A 140 1.05 -11.18 -13.01
N ARG A 141 0.84 -9.99 -13.59
CA ARG A 141 0.98 -9.77 -15.04
C ARG A 141 2.37 -10.17 -15.53
N GLN A 142 3.41 -9.68 -14.89
CA GLN A 142 4.80 -10.02 -15.24
C GLN A 142 5.09 -11.53 -15.13
N ILE A 143 4.53 -12.20 -14.12
CA ILE A 143 4.68 -13.65 -13.96
C ILE A 143 4.00 -14.38 -15.13
N VAL A 144 2.76 -14.01 -15.47
CA VAL A 144 2.01 -14.64 -16.58
C VAL A 144 2.71 -14.37 -17.91
N ASP A 145 3.15 -13.15 -18.18
CA ASP A 145 3.90 -12.79 -19.38
C ASP A 145 5.17 -13.66 -19.52
N LYS A 146 5.93 -13.77 -18.44
CA LYS A 146 7.15 -14.58 -18.42
C LYS A 146 6.87 -16.07 -18.65
N LEU A 147 5.88 -16.64 -17.96
CA LEU A 147 5.58 -18.07 -18.04
C LEU A 147 4.94 -18.45 -19.38
N SER A 148 4.16 -17.55 -19.98
CA SER A 148 3.50 -17.79 -21.26
C SER A 148 4.32 -17.34 -22.48
N ASN A 149 5.52 -16.80 -22.31
CA ASN A 149 6.28 -16.10 -23.35
C ASN A 149 5.44 -15.00 -23.99
N ASN A 150 4.77 -14.20 -23.18
CA ASN A 150 3.89 -13.09 -23.55
C ASN A 150 2.67 -13.48 -24.42
N ARG A 151 2.25 -14.76 -24.39
CA ARG A 151 1.12 -15.26 -25.17
C ARG A 151 -0.21 -15.13 -24.47
N ILE A 152 -0.22 -15.04 -23.13
CA ILE A 152 -1.44 -14.96 -22.32
C ILE A 152 -1.53 -13.57 -21.65
N ALA A 153 -2.69 -12.93 -21.76
CA ALA A 153 -2.98 -11.70 -21.04
C ALA A 153 -3.44 -12.02 -19.59
N TYR A 154 -2.93 -11.26 -18.63
CA TYR A 154 -3.45 -11.28 -17.27
C TYR A 154 -4.30 -10.03 -17.04
N VAL A 155 -5.58 -10.22 -16.70
CA VAL A 155 -6.51 -9.13 -16.40
C VAL A 155 -7.19 -9.41 -15.05
N HIS A 156 -7.12 -8.44 -14.14
CA HIS A 156 -7.69 -8.59 -12.80
C HIS A 156 -8.93 -7.71 -12.62
N ILE A 157 -10.04 -8.34 -12.19
CA ILE A 157 -11.30 -7.66 -11.89
C ILE A 157 -11.43 -7.52 -10.38
N LYS A 158 -11.47 -6.27 -9.90
CA LYS A 158 -11.53 -5.97 -8.47
C LYS A 158 -12.90 -6.26 -7.86
N ALA A 159 -13.97 -5.97 -8.57
CA ALA A 159 -15.35 -6.09 -8.12
C ALA A 159 -16.27 -6.37 -9.32
N MET A 160 -17.48 -6.85 -9.04
CA MET A 160 -18.52 -7.07 -10.06
C MET A 160 -19.37 -5.79 -10.21
N ASP A 161 -18.75 -4.73 -10.71
CA ASP A 161 -19.37 -3.42 -10.95
C ASP A 161 -19.03 -2.87 -12.34
N ALA A 162 -19.73 -1.80 -12.72
CA ALA A 162 -19.56 -1.18 -14.04
C ALA A 162 -18.13 -0.61 -14.25
N ALA A 163 -17.48 -0.11 -13.20
CA ALA A 163 -16.13 0.43 -13.29
C ALA A 163 -15.09 -0.68 -13.55
N SER A 164 -15.24 -1.80 -12.87
CA SER A 164 -14.40 -2.99 -13.07
C SER A 164 -14.60 -3.59 -14.47
N PHE A 165 -15.85 -3.62 -14.96
CA PHE A 165 -16.15 -4.04 -16.33
C PHE A 165 -15.49 -3.12 -17.38
N GLN A 166 -15.55 -1.81 -17.20
CA GLN A 166 -14.86 -0.87 -18.09
C GLN A 166 -13.34 -1.06 -18.07
N THR A 167 -12.77 -1.35 -16.91
CA THR A 167 -11.34 -1.64 -16.76
C THR A 167 -10.97 -2.91 -17.52
N LEU A 168 -11.75 -4.00 -17.33
CA LEU A 168 -11.60 -5.24 -18.07
C LEU A 168 -11.59 -4.99 -19.58
N TYR A 169 -12.61 -4.28 -20.09
CA TYR A 169 -12.72 -4.01 -21.53
C TYR A 169 -11.51 -3.21 -22.05
N LYS A 170 -11.10 -2.15 -21.34
CA LYS A 170 -9.94 -1.34 -21.73
C LYS A 170 -8.64 -2.14 -21.74
N GLU A 171 -8.43 -2.99 -20.74
CA GLU A 171 -7.22 -3.82 -20.67
C GLU A 171 -7.19 -4.90 -21.75
N LEU A 172 -8.32 -5.56 -22.04
CA LEU A 172 -8.41 -6.55 -23.11
C LEU A 172 -8.18 -5.95 -24.49
N MET A 173 -8.70 -4.73 -24.73
CA MET A 173 -8.60 -4.04 -26.02
C MET A 173 -7.33 -3.19 -26.15
N SER A 174 -6.45 -3.19 -25.14
CA SER A 174 -5.18 -2.46 -25.22
C SER A 174 -4.26 -3.05 -26.29
N ASP A 175 -3.37 -2.22 -26.82
CA ASP A 175 -2.36 -2.66 -27.80
C ASP A 175 -1.47 -3.79 -27.29
N GLU A 176 -1.28 -3.83 -25.98
CA GLU A 176 -0.49 -4.86 -25.30
C GLU A 176 -1.17 -6.22 -25.26
N ASN A 177 -2.50 -6.26 -25.11
CA ASN A 177 -3.23 -7.51 -24.86
C ASN A 177 -4.04 -8.02 -26.04
N ARG A 178 -4.49 -7.14 -26.96
CA ARG A 178 -5.40 -7.50 -28.06
C ARG A 178 -4.88 -8.58 -29.02
N ASN A 179 -3.56 -8.78 -29.08
CA ASN A 179 -2.92 -9.78 -29.94
C ASN A 179 -2.47 -11.03 -29.18
N LYS A 180 -2.78 -11.13 -27.89
CA LYS A 180 -2.47 -12.33 -27.09
C LYS A 180 -3.47 -13.45 -27.39
N GLU A 181 -3.03 -14.69 -27.29
CA GLU A 181 -3.79 -15.88 -27.68
C GLU A 181 -4.92 -16.21 -26.69
N ALA A 182 -4.75 -15.88 -25.42
CA ALA A 182 -5.70 -16.17 -24.34
C ALA A 182 -5.63 -15.11 -23.23
N VAL A 183 -6.63 -15.15 -22.33
CA VAL A 183 -6.74 -14.28 -21.16
C VAL A 183 -6.95 -15.14 -19.90
N ILE A 184 -6.32 -14.74 -18.79
CA ILE A 184 -6.49 -15.34 -17.47
C ILE A 184 -6.81 -14.26 -16.44
#